data_889be02366238ff5b2d6a923b2fbed48
#
_entry.id   889be02366238ff5b2d6a923b2fbed48
#
_cell.length_a   1.000
_cell.length_b   1.000
_cell.length_c   1.000
_cell.angle_alpha   90.00
_cell.angle_beta   90.00
_cell.angle_gamma   90.00
#
_symmetry.space_group_name_H-M   'P 1'
#
loop_
_entity.id
_entity.type
_entity.pdbx_description
1 polymer ?
#
loop_
_entity_poly.entity_id
_entity_poly.type
_entity_poly.pdbx_seq_one_letter_code
_entity_poly.pdbx_strand_id
1 'polypeptide(L)'
;RQPVKRYEHLTGWCPSAPNSKERSSMLPVFLQGLSLGLAFLAPIGMQNLFVINSALSHTFGRALATSLVVVFWDISLGVTCFLGAGALMDAFPWLKKIMLGLGGILVIYIGIGLIRTEASLDGGKDVNQPFLKIIVAAFVVTWLNPQALIDGTMMLGAFRATLPAGGDLPFILGFTSASFIWFNGLAIASYLLGAKINTRVLTWLNRLCGVVIICYGAKLLFDLARMIFG
;
A
#
# COMPACT_ATOMS: atom_id res chain seq x y z
N ARG A 1 -55.63 4.65 43.08
CA ARG A 1 -55.46 4.23 41.65
C ARG A 1 -54.29 5.04 41.05
N GLN A 2 -53.12 4.46 40.92
CA GLN A 2 -51.99 5.05 40.23
C GLN A 2 -52.06 4.66 38.75
N PRO A 3 -51.73 5.56 37.81
CA PRO A 3 -51.65 5.21 36.38
C PRO A 3 -50.39 4.46 36.05
N VAL A 4 -50.54 3.41 35.25
CA VAL A 4 -49.52 2.55 34.68
C VAL A 4 -48.55 3.38 33.83
N LYS A 5 -47.24 3.40 34.17
CA LYS A 5 -46.16 3.92 33.33
C LYS A 5 -46.01 3.00 32.12
N ARG A 6 -46.35 3.51 30.96
CA ARG A 6 -46.20 2.87 29.65
C ARG A 6 -44.73 2.82 29.30
N TYR A 7 -44.22 1.62 29.00
CA TYR A 7 -42.86 1.39 28.50
C TYR A 7 -42.75 1.86 27.04
N GLU A 8 -42.28 3.09 26.82
CA GLU A 8 -41.97 3.66 25.50
C GLU A 8 -40.44 3.82 25.33
N HIS A 9 -39.68 2.77 25.45
CA HIS A 9 -38.22 2.81 25.19
C HIS A 9 -37.70 1.55 24.52
N LEU A 10 -38.30 1.12 23.41
CA LEU A 10 -37.68 0.04 22.57
C LEU A 10 -38.05 0.17 21.08
N THR A 11 -37.98 1.38 20.51
CA THR A 11 -38.01 1.51 19.05
C THR A 11 -37.18 2.73 18.65
N GLY A 12 -35.93 2.55 18.29
CA GLY A 12 -35.18 3.70 17.84
C GLY A 12 -33.68 3.49 17.53
N TRP A 13 -33.33 2.37 16.96
CA TRP A 13 -32.03 2.28 16.26
C TRP A 13 -32.27 2.07 14.77
N CYS A 14 -32.96 3.01 14.14
CA CYS A 14 -32.83 3.23 12.70
C CYS A 14 -31.75 4.31 12.54
N PRO A 15 -30.60 4.03 11.91
CA PRO A 15 -29.70 5.09 11.53
C PRO A 15 -30.45 5.97 10.54
N SER A 16 -30.82 7.17 10.95
CA SER A 16 -31.44 8.18 10.09
C SER A 16 -30.50 8.40 8.90
N ALA A 17 -31.06 8.32 7.69
CA ALA A 17 -30.31 8.64 6.48
C ALA A 17 -29.63 10.02 6.64
N PRO A 18 -28.34 10.16 6.33
CA PRO A 18 -27.61 11.40 6.57
C PRO A 18 -28.30 12.56 5.85
N ASN A 19 -28.52 13.63 6.58
CA ASN A 19 -29.18 14.84 6.10
C ASN A 19 -28.36 15.44 4.93
N SER A 20 -28.99 16.14 3.99
CA SER A 20 -28.33 16.74 2.82
C SER A 20 -27.13 17.64 3.19
N LYS A 21 -27.16 18.31 4.35
CA LYS A 21 -26.04 19.06 4.91
C LYS A 21 -24.88 18.17 5.37
N GLU A 22 -25.14 17.00 5.91
CA GLU A 22 -24.09 16.02 6.28
C GLU A 22 -23.44 15.41 5.04
N ARG A 23 -24.22 15.12 4.00
CA ARG A 23 -23.68 14.67 2.70
C ARG A 23 -22.76 15.70 2.05
N SER A 24 -23.09 16.99 2.14
CA SER A 24 -22.23 18.05 1.59
C SER A 24 -20.93 18.24 2.36
N SER A 25 -20.84 17.82 3.62
CA SER A 25 -19.60 17.85 4.42
C SER A 25 -18.73 16.61 4.24
N MET A 26 -19.27 15.48 3.79
CA MET A 26 -18.54 14.22 3.63
C MET A 26 -17.74 14.13 2.32
N LEU A 27 -18.23 14.79 1.25
CA LEU A 27 -17.50 14.82 -0.03
C LEU A 27 -16.14 15.50 0.06
N PRO A 28 -15.96 16.65 0.70
CA PRO A 28 -14.64 17.25 0.92
C PRO A 28 -13.69 16.32 1.69
N VAL A 29 -14.19 15.60 2.70
CA VAL A 29 -13.39 14.65 3.49
C VAL A 29 -12.94 13.46 2.63
N PHE A 30 -13.81 12.93 1.78
CA PHE A 30 -13.47 11.90 0.80
C PHE A 30 -12.39 12.39 -0.17
N LEU A 31 -12.57 13.59 -0.75
CA LEU A 31 -11.59 14.19 -1.66
C LEU A 31 -10.25 14.48 -0.97
N GLN A 32 -10.28 14.84 0.31
CA GLN A 32 -9.08 15.00 1.12
C GLN A 32 -8.34 13.66 1.28
N GLY A 33 -9.04 12.56 1.61
CA GLY A 33 -8.47 11.23 1.66
C GLY A 33 -7.91 10.77 0.30
N LEU A 34 -8.66 11.03 -0.79
CA LEU A 34 -8.24 10.70 -2.15
C LEU A 34 -6.96 11.45 -2.55
N SER A 35 -6.93 12.78 -2.37
CA SER A 35 -5.79 13.61 -2.74
C SER A 35 -4.55 13.29 -1.91
N LEU A 36 -4.74 13.06 -0.61
CA LEU A 36 -3.67 12.67 0.28
C LEU A 36 -3.11 11.29 -0.08
N GLY A 37 -4.00 10.32 -0.37
CA GLY A 37 -3.61 8.98 -0.82
C GLY A 37 -2.78 9.04 -2.10
N LEU A 38 -3.23 9.79 -3.11
CA LEU A 38 -2.47 9.98 -4.35
C LEU A 38 -1.11 10.62 -4.08
N ALA A 39 -1.04 11.66 -3.23
CA ALA A 39 0.23 12.30 -2.88
C ALA A 39 1.17 11.35 -2.13
N PHE A 40 0.63 10.46 -1.30
CA PHE A 40 1.41 9.45 -0.57
C PHE A 40 1.97 8.35 -1.47
N LEU A 41 1.20 7.92 -2.48
CA LEU A 41 1.57 6.85 -3.40
C LEU A 41 2.42 7.30 -4.59
N ALA A 42 2.34 8.59 -4.98
CA ALA A 42 3.02 9.13 -6.16
C ALA A 42 4.55 9.01 -6.13
N PRO A 43 5.26 9.18 -4.99
CA PRO A 43 6.69 8.96 -4.94
C PRO A 43 7.03 7.51 -5.32
N ILE A 44 7.97 7.35 -6.26
CA ILE A 44 8.38 6.03 -6.73
C ILE A 44 9.11 5.30 -5.60
N GLY A 45 8.42 4.33 -4.99
CA GLY A 45 8.95 3.46 -3.96
C GLY A 45 8.99 1.99 -4.40
N MET A 46 9.31 1.09 -3.47
CA MET A 46 9.41 -0.35 -3.71
C MET A 46 8.13 -0.96 -4.28
N GLN A 47 6.94 -0.53 -3.79
CA GLN A 47 5.64 -1.01 -4.28
C GLN A 47 5.42 -0.63 -5.74
N ASN A 48 5.69 0.63 -6.12
CA ASN A 48 5.54 1.11 -7.49
C ASN A 48 6.47 0.34 -8.43
N LEU A 49 7.74 0.15 -8.05
CA LEU A 49 8.70 -0.63 -8.84
C LEU A 49 8.28 -2.09 -8.97
N PHE A 50 7.72 -2.68 -7.91
CA PHE A 50 7.20 -4.05 -7.94
C PHE A 50 6.04 -4.21 -8.93
N VAL A 51 5.07 -3.28 -8.93
CA VAL A 51 3.93 -3.27 -9.87
C VAL A 51 4.41 -3.05 -11.31
N ILE A 52 5.28 -2.07 -11.54
CA ILE A 52 5.86 -1.78 -12.86
C ILE A 52 6.57 -3.03 -13.40
N ASN A 53 7.45 -3.63 -12.61
CA ASN A 53 8.19 -4.81 -13.03
C ASN A 53 7.26 -5.99 -13.35
N SER A 54 6.25 -6.23 -12.50
CA SER A 54 5.27 -7.29 -12.74
C SER A 54 4.48 -7.04 -14.03
N ALA A 55 4.08 -5.78 -14.29
CA ALA A 55 3.35 -5.43 -15.50
C ALA A 55 4.17 -5.61 -16.78
N LEU A 56 5.47 -5.33 -16.71
CA LEU A 56 6.39 -5.48 -17.84
C LEU A 56 6.76 -6.96 -18.12
N SER A 57 6.80 -7.80 -17.08
CA SER A 57 7.30 -9.18 -17.16
C SER A 57 6.20 -10.24 -17.33
N HIS A 58 4.93 -9.90 -17.10
CA HIS A 58 3.83 -10.86 -17.09
C HIS A 58 2.71 -10.52 -18.09
N THR A 59 1.73 -11.44 -18.23
CA THR A 59 0.50 -11.20 -19.00
C THR A 59 -0.36 -10.11 -18.35
N PHE A 60 -1.22 -9.46 -19.12
CA PHE A 60 -2.11 -8.40 -18.61
C PHE A 60 -2.93 -8.83 -17.39
N GLY A 61 -3.57 -10.00 -17.46
CA GLY A 61 -4.36 -10.51 -16.33
C GLY A 61 -3.53 -10.73 -15.08
N ARG A 62 -2.27 -11.19 -15.24
CA ARG A 62 -1.36 -11.39 -14.11
C ARG A 62 -0.83 -10.07 -13.55
N ALA A 63 -0.54 -9.11 -14.40
CA ALA A 63 -0.17 -7.76 -13.99
C ALA A 63 -1.28 -7.10 -13.16
N LEU A 64 -2.54 -7.22 -13.64
CA LEU A 64 -3.69 -6.69 -12.93
C LEU A 64 -3.94 -7.43 -11.60
N ALA A 65 -3.82 -8.77 -11.59
CA ALA A 65 -3.91 -9.55 -10.35
C ALA A 65 -2.83 -9.14 -9.34
N THR A 66 -1.60 -8.87 -9.80
CA THR A 66 -0.52 -8.37 -8.94
C THR A 66 -0.86 -7.00 -8.37
N SER A 67 -1.37 -6.06 -9.19
CA SER A 67 -1.76 -4.74 -8.70
C SER A 67 -2.87 -4.82 -7.65
N LEU A 68 -3.85 -5.70 -7.83
CA LEU A 68 -4.92 -5.91 -6.84
C LEU A 68 -4.40 -6.49 -5.52
N VAL A 69 -3.41 -7.38 -5.56
CA VAL A 69 -2.74 -7.90 -4.36
C VAL A 69 -1.99 -6.77 -3.65
N VAL A 70 -1.28 -5.90 -4.39
CA VAL A 70 -0.60 -4.74 -3.82
C VAL A 70 -1.61 -3.76 -3.21
N VAL A 71 -2.71 -3.47 -3.91
CA VAL A 71 -3.83 -2.65 -3.40
C VAL A 71 -4.37 -3.20 -2.07
N PHE A 72 -4.60 -4.52 -2.00
CA PHE A 72 -5.07 -5.16 -0.77
C PHE A 72 -4.11 -4.94 0.40
N TRP A 73 -2.81 -5.17 0.19
CA TRP A 73 -1.81 -4.98 1.24
C TRP A 73 -1.62 -3.49 1.59
N ASP A 74 -1.67 -2.59 0.61
CA ASP A 74 -1.57 -1.16 0.82
C ASP A 74 -2.76 -0.61 1.61
N ILE A 75 -3.98 -1.02 1.28
CA ILE A 75 -5.18 -0.66 2.05
C ILE A 75 -5.08 -1.18 3.48
N SER A 76 -4.66 -2.42 3.67
CA SER A 76 -4.51 -3.00 5.00
C SER A 76 -3.47 -2.24 5.83
N LEU A 77 -2.35 -1.85 5.22
CA LEU A 77 -1.34 -1.00 5.84
C LEU A 77 -1.90 0.39 6.17
N GLY A 78 -2.54 1.05 5.20
CA GLY A 78 -3.11 2.39 5.38
C GLY A 78 -4.15 2.44 6.49
N VAL A 79 -5.08 1.48 6.54
CA VAL A 79 -6.06 1.37 7.63
C VAL A 79 -5.37 1.18 8.98
N THR A 80 -4.36 0.32 9.04
CA THR A 80 -3.60 0.04 10.25
C THR A 80 -2.82 1.28 10.72
N CYS A 81 -2.21 2.03 9.80
CA CYS A 81 -1.55 3.30 10.09
C CYS A 81 -2.55 4.36 10.57
N PHE A 82 -3.72 4.45 9.95
CA PHE A 82 -4.79 5.36 10.34
C PHE A 82 -5.30 5.06 11.76
N LEU A 83 -5.35 3.79 12.15
CA LEU A 83 -5.76 3.36 13.49
C LEU A 83 -4.65 3.53 14.55
N GLY A 84 -3.43 3.88 14.16
CA GLY A 84 -2.36 4.24 15.10
C GLY A 84 -1.27 3.19 15.28
N ALA A 85 -0.97 2.36 14.28
CA ALA A 85 0.12 1.37 14.35
C ALA A 85 1.51 1.96 14.65
N GLY A 86 1.75 3.24 14.33
CA GLY A 86 3.00 3.91 14.68
C GLY A 86 3.21 4.04 16.17
N ALA A 87 2.14 4.31 16.93
CA ALA A 87 2.22 4.34 18.39
C ALA A 87 2.65 2.99 18.97
N LEU A 88 2.30 1.88 18.30
CA LEU A 88 2.75 0.53 18.68
C LEU A 88 4.24 0.35 18.41
N MET A 89 4.76 0.87 17.30
CA MET A 89 6.19 0.80 16.97
C MET A 89 7.04 1.66 17.91
N ASP A 90 6.50 2.80 18.35
CA ASP A 90 7.16 3.67 19.33
C ASP A 90 7.16 3.02 20.73
N ALA A 91 6.06 2.35 21.10
CA ALA A 91 5.96 1.61 22.35
C ALA A 91 6.84 0.35 22.40
N PHE A 92 7.12 -0.26 21.24
CA PHE A 92 7.90 -1.50 21.12
C PHE A 92 9.07 -1.35 20.13
N PRO A 93 10.21 -0.71 20.50
CA PRO A 93 11.35 -0.50 19.61
C PRO A 93 11.95 -1.78 19.01
N TRP A 94 11.79 -2.92 19.69
CA TRP A 94 12.25 -4.21 19.19
C TRP A 94 11.51 -4.65 17.91
N LEU A 95 10.21 -4.30 17.79
CA LEU A 95 9.40 -4.58 16.60
C LEU A 95 9.98 -3.87 15.38
N LYS A 96 10.36 -2.59 15.55
CA LYS A 96 11.03 -1.81 14.50
C LYS A 96 12.35 -2.45 14.07
N LYS A 97 13.17 -2.96 15.03
CA LYS A 97 14.43 -3.65 14.71
C LYS A 97 14.21 -4.93 13.90
N ILE A 98 13.21 -5.74 14.26
CA ILE A 98 12.85 -6.95 13.52
C ILE A 98 12.40 -6.59 12.09
N MET A 99 11.56 -5.59 11.93
CA MET A 99 11.08 -5.15 10.62
C MET A 99 12.21 -4.63 9.73
N LEU A 100 13.13 -3.84 10.28
CA LEU A 100 14.31 -3.36 9.57
C LEU A 100 15.22 -4.50 9.11
N GLY A 101 15.44 -5.49 9.98
CA GLY A 101 16.30 -6.65 9.70
C GLY A 101 15.68 -7.60 8.67
N LEU A 102 14.52 -8.15 8.99
CA LEU A 102 13.83 -9.10 8.09
C LEU A 102 13.43 -8.42 6.79
N GLY A 103 12.84 -7.21 6.86
CA GLY A 103 12.44 -6.45 5.69
C GLY A 103 13.62 -6.15 4.78
N GLY A 104 14.73 -5.66 5.33
CA GLY A 104 15.95 -5.36 4.56
C GLY A 104 16.49 -6.57 3.83
N ILE A 105 16.61 -7.72 4.50
CA ILE A 105 17.10 -8.98 3.89
C ILE A 105 16.15 -9.46 2.78
N LEU A 106 14.84 -9.50 3.04
CA LEU A 106 13.85 -9.98 2.08
C LEU A 106 13.74 -9.05 0.85
N VAL A 107 13.82 -7.74 1.06
CA VAL A 107 13.82 -6.75 -0.02
C VAL A 107 15.06 -6.89 -0.90
N ILE A 108 16.25 -7.09 -0.32
CA ILE A 108 17.48 -7.38 -1.08
C ILE A 108 17.32 -8.68 -1.89
N TYR A 109 16.77 -9.73 -1.28
CA TYR A 109 16.52 -11.00 -1.98
C TYR A 109 15.60 -10.83 -3.19
N ILE A 110 14.51 -10.07 -3.05
CA ILE A 110 13.60 -9.73 -4.15
C ILE A 110 14.33 -8.94 -5.23
N GLY A 111 15.11 -7.92 -4.87
CA GLY A 111 15.88 -7.10 -5.82
C GLY A 111 16.91 -7.90 -6.60
N ILE A 112 17.61 -8.85 -5.96
CA ILE A 112 18.55 -9.77 -6.63
C ILE A 112 17.79 -10.66 -7.62
N GLY A 113 16.60 -11.16 -7.23
CA GLY A 113 15.73 -11.92 -8.13
C GLY A 113 15.38 -11.13 -9.39
N LEU A 114 15.02 -9.85 -9.25
CA LEU A 114 14.71 -8.97 -10.38
C LEU A 114 15.91 -8.81 -11.35
N ILE A 115 17.12 -8.57 -10.80
CA ILE A 115 18.33 -8.39 -11.62
C ILE A 115 18.65 -9.66 -12.42
N ARG A 116 18.39 -10.84 -11.85
CA ARG A 116 18.68 -12.14 -12.47
C ARG A 116 17.62 -12.59 -13.48
N THR A 117 16.44 -11.95 -13.48
CA THR A 117 15.38 -12.30 -14.42
C THR A 117 15.73 -11.76 -15.80
N GLU A 118 16.03 -12.65 -16.75
CA GLU A 118 16.16 -12.30 -18.16
C GLU A 118 14.77 -12.07 -18.75
N ALA A 119 14.58 -10.90 -19.35
CA ALA A 119 13.33 -10.59 -20.04
C ALA A 119 13.36 -11.30 -21.42
N SER A 120 12.47 -12.28 -21.64
CA SER A 120 12.23 -12.86 -22.95
C SER A 120 10.92 -12.30 -23.53
N LEU A 121 10.98 -11.80 -24.77
CA LEU A 121 9.79 -11.39 -25.54
C LEU A 121 9.13 -12.57 -26.26
N ASP A 122 9.80 -13.72 -26.32
CA ASP A 122 9.21 -14.94 -26.83
C ASP A 122 8.07 -15.36 -25.90
N GLY A 123 6.85 -15.33 -26.38
CA GLY A 123 5.55 -15.62 -25.77
C GLY A 123 5.39 -16.50 -24.52
N GLY A 124 6.47 -16.91 -23.90
CA GLY A 124 6.63 -17.53 -22.61
C GLY A 124 6.92 -16.50 -21.52
N LYS A 125 6.06 -15.48 -21.38
CA LYS A 125 5.97 -14.73 -20.13
C LYS A 125 5.83 -15.78 -19.03
N ASP A 126 6.71 -15.75 -18.06
CA ASP A 126 6.88 -16.79 -17.03
C ASP A 126 5.55 -17.04 -16.28
N VAL A 127 4.67 -17.80 -16.95
CA VAL A 127 3.35 -18.20 -16.43
C VAL A 127 3.52 -19.16 -15.24
N ASN A 128 4.73 -19.72 -15.09
CA ASN A 128 5.04 -20.77 -14.12
C ASN A 128 5.48 -20.28 -12.74
N GLN A 129 5.63 -18.98 -12.50
CA GLN A 129 5.89 -18.53 -11.13
C GLN A 129 4.62 -18.70 -10.29
N PRO A 130 4.65 -19.41 -9.15
CA PRO A 130 3.48 -19.59 -8.32
C PRO A 130 2.98 -18.24 -7.82
N PHE A 131 1.68 -17.99 -7.97
CA PHE A 131 1.05 -16.71 -7.58
C PHE A 131 1.27 -16.38 -6.10
N LEU A 132 1.47 -17.41 -5.28
CA LEU A 132 1.84 -17.25 -3.88
C LEU A 132 3.13 -16.43 -3.67
N LYS A 133 4.12 -16.57 -4.55
CA LYS A 133 5.35 -15.75 -4.49
C LYS A 133 5.05 -14.27 -4.70
N ILE A 134 4.10 -13.95 -5.57
CA ILE A 134 3.66 -12.56 -5.81
C ILE A 134 2.97 -12.00 -4.56
N ILE A 135 2.09 -12.79 -3.93
CA ILE A 135 1.40 -12.39 -2.71
C ILE A 135 2.39 -12.09 -1.59
N VAL A 136 3.35 -12.99 -1.37
CA VAL A 136 4.38 -12.83 -0.33
C VAL A 136 5.30 -11.65 -0.64
N ALA A 137 5.76 -11.51 -1.88
CA ALA A 137 6.60 -10.39 -2.28
C ALA A 137 5.89 -9.04 -2.12
N ALA A 138 4.62 -8.95 -2.52
CA ALA A 138 3.80 -7.76 -2.32
C ALA A 138 3.63 -7.43 -0.83
N PHE A 139 3.40 -8.43 0.03
CA PHE A 139 3.38 -8.25 1.48
C PHE A 139 4.70 -7.69 2.00
N VAL A 140 5.83 -8.27 1.59
CA VAL A 140 7.17 -7.85 2.04
C VAL A 140 7.46 -6.40 1.66
N VAL A 141 7.24 -6.01 0.40
CA VAL A 141 7.53 -4.64 -0.06
C VAL A 141 6.58 -3.60 0.54
N THR A 142 5.42 -4.01 1.04
CA THR A 142 4.42 -3.15 1.68
C THR A 142 4.62 -3.11 3.20
N TRP A 143 4.49 -4.23 3.88
CA TRP A 143 4.44 -4.32 5.33
C TRP A 143 5.80 -4.34 6.01
N LEU A 144 6.84 -4.92 5.37
CA LEU A 144 8.19 -4.93 5.92
C LEU A 144 9.01 -3.70 5.51
N ASN A 145 8.33 -2.64 5.08
CA ASN A 145 8.90 -1.31 4.87
C ASN A 145 8.57 -0.41 6.07
N PRO A 146 9.47 -0.29 7.05
CA PRO A 146 9.22 0.49 8.26
C PRO A 146 9.05 1.99 7.96
N GLN A 147 9.68 2.49 6.89
CA GLN A 147 9.50 3.88 6.48
C GLN A 147 8.05 4.15 6.05
N ALA A 148 7.43 3.24 5.28
CA ALA A 148 6.02 3.37 4.88
C ALA A 148 5.07 3.34 6.09
N LEU A 149 5.39 2.51 7.11
CA LEU A 149 4.64 2.47 8.37
C LEU A 149 4.78 3.77 9.17
N ILE A 150 5.98 4.31 9.30
CA ILE A 150 6.24 5.55 10.04
C ILE A 150 5.56 6.73 9.33
N ASP A 151 5.83 6.90 8.03
CA ASP A 151 5.29 8.00 7.24
C ASP A 151 3.76 7.93 7.15
N GLY A 152 3.22 6.71 6.90
CA GLY A 152 1.80 6.45 6.86
C GLY A 152 1.11 6.78 8.19
N THR A 153 1.70 6.36 9.31
CA THR A 153 1.13 6.64 10.63
C THR A 153 1.19 8.10 10.99
N MET A 154 2.33 8.77 10.76
CA MET A 154 2.46 10.20 11.03
C MET A 154 1.48 11.00 10.19
N MET A 155 1.36 10.70 8.91
CA MET A 155 0.50 11.42 7.99
C MET A 155 -0.98 11.12 8.22
N LEU A 156 -1.38 9.85 8.18
CA LEU A 156 -2.78 9.44 8.33
C LEU A 156 -3.30 9.68 9.76
N GLY A 157 -2.43 9.47 10.77
CA GLY A 157 -2.75 9.75 12.16
C GLY A 157 -2.96 11.24 12.43
N ALA A 158 -2.10 12.12 11.87
CA ALA A 158 -2.26 13.57 11.98
C ALA A 158 -3.58 14.03 11.32
N PHE A 159 -3.89 13.53 10.13
CA PHE A 159 -5.16 13.86 9.46
C PHE A 159 -6.37 13.37 10.25
N ARG A 160 -6.33 12.15 10.78
CA ARG A 160 -7.40 11.62 11.62
C ARG A 160 -7.77 12.54 12.77
N ALA A 161 -6.76 13.13 13.43
CA ALA A 161 -6.98 14.06 14.54
C ALA A 161 -7.70 15.37 14.12
N THR A 162 -7.70 15.70 12.83
CA THR A 162 -8.36 16.91 12.29
C THR A 162 -9.70 16.66 11.65
N LEU A 163 -10.11 15.38 11.50
CA LEU A 163 -11.36 15.01 10.85
C LEU A 163 -12.57 15.41 11.71
N PRO A 164 -13.67 15.86 11.08
CA PRO A 164 -14.92 16.07 11.79
C PRO A 164 -15.51 14.74 12.26
N ALA A 165 -16.44 14.80 13.22
CA ALA A 165 -17.15 13.62 13.68
C ALA A 165 -17.80 12.86 12.52
N GLY A 166 -17.55 11.55 12.43
CA GLY A 166 -17.99 10.70 11.31
C GLY A 166 -17.17 10.82 10.03
N GLY A 167 -16.08 11.60 10.00
CA GLY A 167 -15.21 11.78 8.85
C GLY A 167 -14.26 10.62 8.57
N ASP A 168 -14.04 9.72 9.53
CA ASP A 168 -13.10 8.59 9.41
C ASP A 168 -13.40 7.71 8.19
N LEU A 169 -14.67 7.30 8.03
CA LEU A 169 -15.08 6.41 6.94
C LEU A 169 -14.95 7.06 5.55
N PRO A 170 -15.49 8.27 5.29
CA PRO A 170 -15.28 8.95 4.01
C PRO A 170 -13.81 9.17 3.68
N PHE A 171 -12.98 9.52 4.66
CA PHE A 171 -11.55 9.71 4.47
C PHE A 171 -10.86 8.41 4.06
N ILE A 172 -11.10 7.31 4.78
CA ILE A 172 -10.53 5.98 4.46
C ILE A 172 -11.00 5.52 3.07
N LEU A 173 -12.28 5.72 2.72
CA LEU A 173 -12.79 5.39 1.40
C LEU A 173 -12.09 6.20 0.29
N GLY A 174 -11.81 7.48 0.53
CA GLY A 174 -11.01 8.31 -0.38
C GLY A 174 -9.60 7.78 -0.56
N PHE A 175 -8.91 7.48 0.54
CA PHE A 175 -7.56 6.90 0.54
C PHE A 175 -7.52 5.54 -0.18
N THR A 176 -8.46 4.64 0.11
CA THR A 176 -8.61 3.35 -0.55
C THR A 176 -8.83 3.49 -2.06
N SER A 177 -9.68 4.47 -2.45
CA SER A 177 -9.91 4.77 -3.86
C SER A 177 -8.63 5.25 -4.55
N ALA A 178 -7.80 6.04 -3.86
CA ALA A 178 -6.50 6.48 -4.38
C ALA A 178 -5.59 5.28 -4.66
N SER A 179 -5.46 4.34 -3.72
CA SER A 179 -4.65 3.12 -3.89
C SER A 179 -5.14 2.29 -5.08
N PHE A 180 -6.46 2.11 -5.18
CA PHE A 180 -7.05 1.36 -6.29
C PHE A 180 -6.77 2.02 -7.65
N ILE A 181 -6.98 3.32 -7.77
CA ILE A 181 -6.76 4.08 -9.00
C ILE A 181 -5.27 4.09 -9.36
N TRP A 182 -4.40 4.35 -8.37
CA TRP A 182 -2.97 4.47 -8.59
C TRP A 182 -2.33 3.17 -9.07
N PHE A 183 -2.45 2.09 -8.32
CA PHE A 183 -1.76 0.84 -8.66
C PHE A 183 -2.34 0.16 -9.90
N ASN A 184 -3.66 0.19 -10.12
CA ASN A 184 -4.22 -0.35 -11.35
C ASN A 184 -3.88 0.54 -12.56
N GLY A 185 -3.93 1.86 -12.41
CA GLY A 185 -3.49 2.81 -13.43
C GLY A 185 -2.02 2.60 -13.81
N LEU A 186 -1.15 2.43 -12.79
CA LEU A 186 0.27 2.17 -12.97
C LEU A 186 0.51 0.83 -13.68
N ALA A 187 -0.20 -0.24 -13.30
CA ALA A 187 -0.10 -1.55 -13.94
C ALA A 187 -0.54 -1.51 -15.41
N ILE A 188 -1.68 -0.87 -15.69
CA ILE A 188 -2.19 -0.73 -17.06
C ILE A 188 -1.22 0.11 -17.92
N ALA A 189 -0.80 1.27 -17.41
CA ALA A 189 0.13 2.15 -18.12
C ALA A 189 1.46 1.43 -18.41
N SER A 190 2.02 0.75 -17.42
CA SER A 190 3.27 0.00 -17.58
C SER A 190 3.12 -1.17 -18.56
N TYR A 191 2.01 -1.89 -18.53
CA TYR A 191 1.74 -2.98 -19.47
C TYR A 191 1.63 -2.47 -20.92
N LEU A 192 0.88 -1.38 -21.14
CA LEU A 192 0.70 -0.79 -22.47
C LEU A 192 2.02 -0.22 -23.03
N LEU A 193 2.83 0.41 -22.17
CA LEU A 193 4.15 0.88 -22.53
C LEU A 193 5.09 -0.29 -22.82
N GLY A 194 5.01 -1.35 -22.01
CA GLY A 194 5.81 -2.56 -22.16
C GLY A 194 5.62 -3.27 -23.50
N ALA A 195 4.40 -3.24 -24.07
CA ALA A 195 4.12 -3.81 -25.40
C ALA A 195 4.91 -3.15 -26.53
N LYS A 196 5.43 -1.93 -26.33
CA LYS A 196 6.24 -1.18 -27.30
C LYS A 196 7.75 -1.25 -27.02
N ILE A 197 8.16 -1.91 -25.94
CA ILE A 197 9.53 -1.91 -25.42
C ILE A 197 10.26 -3.16 -25.92
N ASN A 198 11.49 -2.97 -26.42
CA ASN A 198 12.39 -4.04 -26.83
C ASN A 198 12.91 -4.82 -25.59
N THR A 199 13.22 -6.11 -25.75
CA THR A 199 13.77 -7.01 -24.71
C THR A 199 14.96 -6.39 -23.95
N ARG A 200 15.84 -5.65 -24.65
CA ARG A 200 16.97 -4.97 -24.01
C ARG A 200 16.53 -3.90 -23.01
N VAL A 201 15.55 -3.10 -23.40
CA VAL A 201 15.00 -2.03 -22.54
C VAL A 201 14.30 -2.64 -21.33
N LEU A 202 13.55 -3.73 -21.54
CA LEU A 202 12.89 -4.44 -20.46
C LEU A 202 13.90 -5.03 -19.46
N THR A 203 14.94 -5.70 -19.95
CA THR A 203 16.02 -6.22 -19.10
C THR A 203 16.72 -5.09 -18.32
N TRP A 204 16.95 -3.95 -18.99
CA TRP A 204 17.57 -2.81 -18.34
C TRP A 204 16.67 -2.20 -17.25
N LEU A 205 15.36 -2.09 -17.51
CA LEU A 205 14.38 -1.66 -16.52
C LEU A 205 14.33 -2.62 -15.32
N ASN A 206 14.30 -3.93 -15.56
CA ASN A 206 14.32 -4.93 -14.48
C ASN A 206 15.59 -4.78 -13.61
N ARG A 207 16.74 -4.59 -14.25
CA ARG A 207 18.00 -4.37 -13.53
C ARG A 207 17.99 -3.06 -12.75
N LEU A 208 17.50 -1.97 -13.34
CA LEU A 208 17.39 -0.68 -12.66
C LEU A 208 16.47 -0.79 -11.45
N CYS A 209 15.27 -1.36 -11.62
CA CYS A 209 14.32 -1.60 -10.53
C CYS A 209 14.96 -2.48 -9.44
N GLY A 210 15.63 -3.56 -9.82
CA GLY A 210 16.32 -4.45 -8.88
C GLY A 210 17.41 -3.74 -8.09
N VAL A 211 18.23 -2.90 -8.73
CA VAL A 211 19.27 -2.09 -8.05
C VAL A 211 18.63 -1.12 -7.05
N VAL A 212 17.58 -0.40 -7.47
CA VAL A 212 16.88 0.55 -6.59
C VAL A 212 16.30 -0.19 -5.38
N ILE A 213 15.67 -1.34 -5.59
CA ILE A 213 15.10 -2.17 -4.51
C ILE A 213 16.20 -2.66 -3.57
N ILE A 214 17.36 -3.10 -4.08
CA ILE A 214 18.52 -3.48 -3.26
C ILE A 214 19.02 -2.30 -2.45
N CYS A 215 19.12 -1.11 -3.03
CA CYS A 215 19.52 0.10 -2.31
C CYS A 215 18.56 0.42 -1.16
N TYR A 216 17.25 0.27 -1.36
CA TYR A 216 16.27 0.40 -0.28
C TYR A 216 16.48 -0.64 0.82
N GLY A 217 16.66 -1.92 0.46
CA GLY A 217 16.95 -2.97 1.43
C GLY A 217 18.26 -2.74 2.20
N ALA A 218 19.32 -2.28 1.51
CA ALA A 218 20.59 -1.90 2.14
C ALA A 218 20.41 -0.71 3.11
N LYS A 219 19.60 0.30 2.73
CA LYS A 219 19.25 1.40 3.63
C LYS A 219 18.55 0.90 4.90
N LEU A 220 17.59 -0.03 4.79
CA LEU A 220 16.91 -0.61 5.95
C LEU A 220 17.90 -1.31 6.89
N LEU A 221 18.86 -2.07 6.36
CA LEU A 221 19.90 -2.72 7.15
C LEU A 221 20.88 -1.71 7.78
N PHE A 222 21.21 -0.64 7.05
CA PHE A 222 22.03 0.45 7.58
C PHE A 222 21.33 1.16 8.74
N ASP A 223 20.03 1.46 8.61
CA ASP A 223 19.22 2.08 9.67
C ASP A 223 19.13 1.16 10.89
N LEU A 224 19.05 -0.17 10.70
CA LEU A 224 19.13 -1.15 11.77
C LEU A 224 20.49 -1.10 12.48
N ALA A 225 21.58 -1.12 11.71
CA ALA A 225 22.93 -1.05 12.27
C ALA A 225 23.14 0.22 13.08
N ARG A 226 22.70 1.36 12.57
CA ARG A 226 22.73 2.63 13.29
C ARG A 226 21.90 2.62 14.58
N MET A 227 20.78 1.89 14.58
CA MET A 227 19.90 1.77 15.76
C MET A 227 20.45 0.81 16.84
N ILE A 228 21.41 -0.07 16.47
CA ILE A 228 22.05 -1.03 17.39
C ILE A 228 23.36 -0.47 17.94
N PHE A 229 24.14 0.24 17.12
CA PHE A 229 25.52 0.65 17.42
C PHE A 229 25.70 2.15 17.60
N GLY A 230 24.70 2.99 17.25
CA GLY A 230 24.70 4.43 17.45
C GLY A 230 23.85 4.86 18.61
#